data_f16f46202ac2ed272509d2b0d1f8d434
#
_entry.id   f16f46202ac2ed272509d2b0d1f8d434
#
_cell.length_a   1.000
_cell.length_b   1.000
_cell.length_c   1.000
_cell.angle_alpha   90.00
_cell.angle_beta   90.00
_cell.angle_gamma   90.00
#
_symmetry.space_group_name_H-M   'P 1'
#
loop_
_entity.id
_entity.type
_entity.pdbx_description
1 polymer ?
#
loop_
_entity_poly.entity_id
_entity_poly.type
_entity_poly.pdbx_seq_one_letter_code
_entity_poly.pdbx_strand_id
1 'polypeptide(L)'
;MSQWVSRASGLTQAEMENNANIVISYFRSLGINDKTIASLLGNMQAESSINPEREEVGGSGYGIVQWTPVSTLQNSCNVLGLSPYNSGDIQLEVLKAEIEGNPASINKWYSTSSFISNYYNSGATSDMIGITGTDFLNNSMNWGSDKLAIMFMVAYERPSYDPNVNHYQQRMTNALAWEQYISSLSTFTPRLDDTGIRGDFHYYSENPFYQSGYGMPNCTCYAWGRFWEIGDPNGTGEHKPVNLPTGDGGVWFPRAVASGYYETGQTPKLGAVICFSDNNGGSGHVAIVEEIDETTGQITCSNSAYQSTFFFLSHITPTNNRYDWSHYTCQGFIYNPYAFSPSPTPPTPPTPPTYHNSNKWAKALFKKIVINIKN
;
A
#
# COMPACT_ATOMS: atom_id res chain seq x y z
N MET A 1 0.65 -13.83 -4.27
CA MET A 1 1.35 -12.86 -3.37
C MET A 1 2.70 -12.55 -4.00
N SER A 2 3.00 -11.28 -4.21
CA SER A 2 4.34 -10.86 -4.63
C SER A 2 5.32 -11.36 -3.58
N GLN A 3 6.41 -11.98 -4.01
CA GLN A 3 7.45 -12.47 -3.11
C GLN A 3 8.53 -11.40 -3.01
N TRP A 4 9.06 -11.15 -1.81
CA TRP A 4 10.19 -10.26 -1.63
C TRP A 4 11.37 -10.71 -2.48
N VAL A 5 11.95 -9.78 -3.22
CA VAL A 5 13.27 -9.96 -3.81
C VAL A 5 14.29 -9.46 -2.79
N SER A 6 15.21 -10.35 -2.37
CA SER A 6 16.19 -10.02 -1.34
C SER A 6 17.56 -10.58 -1.66
N ARG A 7 18.60 -9.85 -1.29
CA ARG A 7 20.02 -10.25 -1.37
C ARG A 7 20.91 -9.24 -0.66
N ALA A 8 22.13 -9.62 -0.33
CA ALA A 8 23.10 -8.71 0.31
C ALA A 8 23.48 -7.48 -0.52
N SER A 9 23.31 -7.52 -1.87
CA SER A 9 23.59 -6.42 -2.80
C SER A 9 22.37 -5.57 -3.11
N GLY A 10 22.53 -4.45 -3.85
CA GLY A 10 21.42 -3.60 -4.30
C GLY A 10 20.49 -4.31 -5.29
N LEU A 11 19.25 -3.81 -5.39
CA LEU A 11 18.23 -4.27 -6.32
C LEU A 11 18.20 -3.41 -7.59
N THR A 12 17.73 -4.00 -8.68
CA THR A 12 17.37 -3.27 -9.90
C THR A 12 16.08 -2.48 -9.69
N GLN A 13 15.75 -1.56 -10.60
CA GLN A 13 14.52 -0.77 -10.54
C GLN A 13 13.26 -1.66 -10.49
N ALA A 14 13.18 -2.67 -11.38
CA ALA A 14 12.04 -3.59 -11.42
C ALA A 14 11.90 -4.42 -10.12
N GLU A 15 13.01 -4.82 -9.53
CA GLU A 15 13.01 -5.54 -8.25
C GLU A 15 12.61 -4.62 -7.08
N MET A 16 13.04 -3.35 -7.11
CA MET A 16 12.58 -2.35 -6.15
C MET A 16 11.07 -2.11 -6.26
N GLU A 17 10.54 -2.02 -7.49
CA GLU A 17 9.10 -1.87 -7.74
C GLU A 17 8.30 -3.07 -7.24
N ASN A 18 8.81 -4.30 -7.45
CA ASN A 18 8.19 -5.49 -6.86
C ASN A 18 8.09 -5.39 -5.34
N ASN A 19 9.17 -5.02 -4.67
CA ASN A 19 9.19 -4.87 -3.22
C ASN A 19 8.34 -3.69 -2.75
N ALA A 20 8.36 -2.56 -3.48
CA ALA A 20 7.53 -1.40 -3.19
C ALA A 20 6.04 -1.76 -3.22
N ASN A 21 5.60 -2.62 -4.14
CA ASN A 21 4.21 -3.07 -4.21
C ASN A 21 3.79 -3.84 -2.96
N ILE A 22 4.70 -4.61 -2.35
CA ILE A 22 4.44 -5.28 -1.06
C ILE A 22 4.30 -4.23 0.06
N VAL A 23 5.21 -3.25 0.11
CA VAL A 23 5.17 -2.15 1.08
C VAL A 23 3.87 -1.35 0.94
N ILE A 24 3.49 -0.99 -0.30
CA ILE A 24 2.25 -0.26 -0.61
C ILE A 24 1.03 -1.04 -0.13
N SER A 25 0.95 -2.33 -0.48
CA SER A 25 -0.17 -3.19 -0.09
C SER A 25 -0.27 -3.31 1.43
N TYR A 26 0.85 -3.51 2.13
CA TYR A 26 0.90 -3.59 3.58
C TYR A 26 0.36 -2.32 4.25
N PHE A 27 0.93 -1.16 3.94
CA PHE A 27 0.55 0.09 4.59
C PHE A 27 -0.86 0.56 4.19
N ARG A 28 -1.29 0.35 2.94
CA ARG A 28 -2.67 0.61 2.53
C ARG A 28 -3.68 -0.26 3.29
N SER A 29 -3.37 -1.54 3.56
CA SER A 29 -4.24 -2.41 4.36
C SER A 29 -4.47 -1.88 5.79
N LEU A 30 -3.52 -1.09 6.30
CA LEU A 30 -3.61 -0.42 7.61
C LEU A 30 -4.27 0.97 7.54
N GLY A 31 -4.73 1.41 6.36
CA GLY A 31 -5.35 2.73 6.16
C GLY A 31 -4.36 3.88 6.06
N ILE A 32 -3.07 3.61 5.88
CA ILE A 32 -2.05 4.66 5.70
C ILE A 32 -2.18 5.26 4.30
N ASN A 33 -2.17 6.59 4.20
CA ASN A 33 -2.34 7.29 2.92
C ASN A 33 -1.11 7.19 2.01
N ASP A 34 -1.33 7.34 0.71
CA ASP A 34 -0.32 7.16 -0.33
C ASP A 34 0.88 8.10 -0.20
N LYS A 35 0.70 9.34 0.29
CA LYS A 35 1.79 10.29 0.49
C LYS A 35 2.75 9.84 1.59
N THR A 36 2.20 9.30 2.69
CA THR A 36 3.02 8.71 3.75
C THR A 36 3.74 7.47 3.25
N ILE A 37 3.07 6.58 2.50
CA ILE A 37 3.70 5.40 1.90
C ILE A 37 4.82 5.82 0.95
N ALA A 38 4.60 6.79 0.08
CA ALA A 38 5.60 7.32 -0.83
C ALA A 38 6.83 7.88 -0.09
N SER A 39 6.60 8.56 1.03
CA SER A 39 7.68 9.10 1.87
C SER A 39 8.53 8.01 2.51
N LEU A 40 7.91 6.92 2.99
CA LEU A 40 8.60 5.73 3.51
C LEU A 40 9.43 5.06 2.41
N LEU A 41 8.84 4.82 1.23
CA LEU A 41 9.53 4.25 0.08
C LEU A 41 10.72 5.09 -0.38
N GLY A 42 10.59 6.42 -0.37
CA GLY A 42 11.68 7.33 -0.71
C GLY A 42 12.89 7.20 0.21
N ASN A 43 12.65 6.99 1.50
CA ASN A 43 13.70 6.72 2.49
C ASN A 43 14.25 5.29 2.35
N MET A 44 13.39 4.27 2.26
CA MET A 44 13.83 2.88 2.06
C MET A 44 14.69 2.71 0.80
N GLN A 45 14.36 3.42 -0.28
CA GLN A 45 15.19 3.41 -1.49
C GLN A 45 16.58 4.00 -1.24
N ALA A 46 16.66 5.10 -0.49
CA ALA A 46 17.94 5.74 -0.17
C ALA A 46 18.81 4.87 0.77
N GLU A 47 18.18 4.13 1.69
CA GLU A 47 18.87 3.28 2.66
C GLU A 47 19.31 1.93 2.07
N SER A 48 18.41 1.24 1.39
CA SER A 48 18.62 -0.17 1.06
C SER A 48 18.24 -0.56 -0.38
N SER A 49 17.69 0.35 -1.20
CA SER A 49 16.97 -0.01 -2.43
C SER A 49 15.73 -0.88 -2.15
N ILE A 50 15.02 -0.62 -1.03
CA ILE A 50 13.82 -1.37 -0.59
C ILE A 50 14.11 -2.88 -0.43
N ASN A 51 15.28 -3.22 0.08
CA ASN A 51 15.78 -4.59 0.14
C ASN A 51 15.87 -5.09 1.59
N PRO A 52 15.08 -6.11 2.01
CA PRO A 52 15.04 -6.56 3.39
C PRO A 52 16.32 -7.30 3.86
N GLU A 53 17.18 -7.73 2.94
CA GLU A 53 18.47 -8.38 3.29
C GLU A 53 19.69 -7.52 2.91
N ARG A 54 19.46 -6.21 2.69
CA ARG A 54 20.57 -5.31 2.41
C ARG A 54 21.51 -5.20 3.61
N GLU A 55 22.79 -5.52 3.41
CA GLU A 55 23.84 -5.28 4.36
C GLU A 55 24.61 -3.99 4.00
N GLU A 56 24.95 -3.20 5.00
CA GLU A 56 25.76 -2.00 4.82
C GLU A 56 27.21 -2.40 4.51
N VAL A 57 27.75 -1.85 3.40
CA VAL A 57 29.14 -2.13 3.00
C VAL A 57 30.11 -1.45 3.99
N GLY A 58 30.82 -2.26 4.77
CA GLY A 58 31.79 -1.75 5.75
C GLY A 58 31.16 -1.19 7.04
N GLY A 59 29.87 -1.36 7.23
CA GLY A 59 29.12 -0.96 8.41
C GLY A 59 28.39 -2.13 9.07
N SER A 60 27.35 -1.82 9.85
CA SER A 60 26.55 -2.80 10.58
C SER A 60 25.04 -2.59 10.38
N GLY A 61 24.65 -1.78 9.40
CA GLY A 61 23.28 -1.55 9.00
C GLY A 61 22.68 -2.74 8.24
N TYR A 62 21.40 -3.01 8.46
CA TYR A 62 20.69 -4.14 7.87
C TYR A 62 19.24 -3.83 7.58
N GLY A 63 18.74 -4.36 6.44
CA GLY A 63 17.32 -4.37 6.11
C GLY A 63 16.81 -3.10 5.44
N ILE A 64 15.48 -2.99 5.31
CA ILE A 64 14.81 -1.98 4.49
C ILE A 64 15.08 -0.52 4.89
N VAL A 65 15.37 -0.27 6.14
CA VAL A 65 15.71 1.08 6.69
C VAL A 65 17.08 1.06 7.39
N GLN A 66 17.94 0.10 7.10
CA GLN A 66 19.32 0.01 7.59
C GLN A 66 19.45 0.15 9.11
N TRP A 67 18.70 -0.69 9.87
CA TRP A 67 18.87 -0.75 11.33
C TRP A 67 20.34 -0.95 11.72
N THR A 68 20.89 0.00 12.45
CA THR A 68 22.32 0.03 12.81
C THR A 68 22.49 0.05 14.34
N PRO A 69 23.13 -0.94 14.94
CA PRO A 69 23.52 -2.24 14.37
C PRO A 69 22.30 -3.16 14.15
N VAL A 70 22.45 -4.25 13.39
CA VAL A 70 21.37 -5.23 13.14
C VAL A 70 20.70 -5.75 14.41
N SER A 71 21.43 -5.78 15.53
CA SER A 71 20.88 -6.16 16.84
C SER A 71 19.73 -5.25 17.30
N THR A 72 19.63 -4.02 16.80
CA THR A 72 18.46 -3.15 17.06
C THR A 72 17.17 -3.75 16.47
N LEU A 73 17.23 -4.22 15.23
CA LEU A 73 16.11 -4.93 14.59
C LEU A 73 15.77 -6.22 15.36
N GLN A 74 16.79 -7.03 15.67
CA GLN A 74 16.61 -8.27 16.42
C GLN A 74 15.97 -8.04 17.79
N ASN A 75 16.39 -6.99 18.50
CA ASN A 75 15.79 -6.62 19.79
C ASN A 75 14.31 -6.20 19.65
N SER A 76 13.97 -5.41 18.65
CA SER A 76 12.58 -5.04 18.37
C SER A 76 11.74 -6.27 18.01
N CYS A 77 12.25 -7.18 17.18
CA CYS A 77 11.61 -8.46 16.89
C CYS A 77 11.36 -9.28 18.16
N ASN A 78 12.34 -9.39 19.04
CA ASN A 78 12.21 -10.14 20.30
C ASN A 78 11.13 -9.53 21.21
N VAL A 79 11.07 -8.19 21.30
CA VAL A 79 10.03 -7.49 22.09
C VAL A 79 8.63 -7.73 21.52
N LEU A 80 8.50 -7.79 20.19
CA LEU A 80 7.23 -8.02 19.51
C LEU A 80 6.86 -9.50 19.35
N GLY A 81 7.78 -10.44 19.68
CA GLY A 81 7.57 -11.87 19.47
C GLY A 81 7.58 -12.27 17.99
N LEU A 82 8.26 -11.51 17.13
CA LEU A 82 8.31 -11.70 15.69
C LEU A 82 9.59 -12.42 15.24
N SER A 83 9.48 -13.25 14.19
CA SER A 83 10.65 -13.93 13.55
C SER A 83 10.27 -14.48 12.18
N PRO A 84 11.22 -14.63 11.26
CA PRO A 84 12.64 -14.25 11.37
C PRO A 84 12.84 -12.75 11.03
N TYR A 85 13.86 -12.11 11.63
CA TYR A 85 14.13 -10.67 11.45
C TYR A 85 14.50 -10.27 10.01
N ASN A 86 14.99 -11.20 9.20
CA ASN A 86 15.33 -10.98 7.78
C ASN A 86 14.13 -11.08 6.83
N SER A 87 12.93 -11.38 7.32
CA SER A 87 11.69 -11.29 6.53
C SER A 87 11.29 -9.84 6.31
N GLY A 88 11.04 -9.45 5.06
CA GLY A 88 10.54 -8.11 4.73
C GLY A 88 9.22 -7.79 5.42
N ASP A 89 8.30 -8.75 5.50
CA ASP A 89 7.01 -8.57 6.18
C ASP A 89 7.21 -8.26 7.67
N ILE A 90 8.09 -9.01 8.34
CA ILE A 90 8.44 -8.76 9.75
C ILE A 90 9.09 -7.38 9.93
N GLN A 91 9.95 -6.97 8.99
CA GLN A 91 10.57 -5.64 9.03
C GLN A 91 9.56 -4.51 8.90
N LEU A 92 8.49 -4.69 8.11
CA LEU A 92 7.39 -3.70 8.03
C LEU A 92 6.62 -3.60 9.34
N GLU A 93 6.32 -4.73 9.99
CA GLU A 93 5.66 -4.74 11.30
C GLU A 93 6.51 -4.05 12.37
N VAL A 94 7.81 -4.35 12.41
CA VAL A 94 8.77 -3.71 13.32
C VAL A 94 8.83 -2.21 13.06
N LEU A 95 8.99 -1.80 11.81
CA LEU A 95 9.07 -0.39 11.42
C LEU A 95 7.84 0.40 11.90
N LYS A 96 6.65 -0.13 11.65
CA LYS A 96 5.39 0.48 12.11
C LYS A 96 5.37 0.62 13.62
N ALA A 97 5.67 -0.44 14.36
CA ALA A 97 5.65 -0.45 15.81
C ALA A 97 6.67 0.54 16.42
N GLU A 98 7.86 0.66 15.82
CA GLU A 98 8.90 1.60 16.23
C GLU A 98 8.51 3.07 15.96
N ILE A 99 7.82 3.35 14.83
CA ILE A 99 7.28 4.68 14.53
C ILE A 99 6.19 5.05 15.53
N GLU A 100 5.25 4.16 15.80
CA GLU A 100 4.16 4.38 16.77
C GLU A 100 4.64 4.43 18.22
N GLY A 101 5.82 3.87 18.51
CA GLY A 101 6.32 3.68 19.85
C GLY A 101 5.46 2.72 20.66
N ASN A 102 4.98 1.65 20.04
CA ASN A 102 4.14 0.65 20.67
C ASN A 102 4.72 -0.77 20.50
N PRO A 103 5.27 -1.36 21.59
CA PRO A 103 5.37 -0.79 22.96
C PRO A 103 6.44 0.32 23.05
N ALA A 104 6.34 1.15 24.08
CA ALA A 104 7.22 2.31 24.28
C ALA A 104 8.72 1.94 24.35
N SER A 105 9.04 0.70 24.71
CA SER A 105 10.44 0.19 24.83
C SER A 105 11.17 0.13 23.47
N ILE A 106 10.46 0.12 22.35
CA ILE A 106 11.05 0.10 21.02
C ILE A 106 10.82 1.41 20.24
N ASN A 107 10.31 2.46 20.88
CA ASN A 107 10.07 3.75 20.23
C ASN A 107 11.37 4.33 19.67
N LYS A 108 11.35 4.63 18.36
CA LYS A 108 12.46 5.29 17.67
C LYS A 108 12.10 6.68 17.13
N TRP A 109 10.91 7.16 17.39
CA TRP A 109 10.43 8.45 16.89
C TRP A 109 10.82 9.60 17.83
N TYR A 110 11.58 10.59 17.32
CA TYR A 110 12.04 11.75 18.07
C TYR A 110 11.81 13.04 17.29
N SER A 111 10.97 13.92 17.82
CA SER A 111 10.56 15.20 17.20
C SER A 111 10.70 16.40 18.12
N THR A 112 11.61 16.35 19.09
CA THR A 112 11.85 17.48 20.01
C THR A 112 12.49 18.68 19.28
N SER A 113 12.26 19.89 19.80
CA SER A 113 12.82 21.13 19.23
C SER A 113 14.35 21.07 19.08
N SER A 114 15.05 20.64 20.14
CA SER A 114 16.51 20.52 20.14
C SER A 114 17.02 19.53 19.10
N PHE A 115 16.21 18.56 18.72
CA PHE A 115 16.56 17.51 17.75
C PHE A 115 16.28 17.99 16.31
N ILE A 116 15.06 18.44 16.03
CA ILE A 116 14.62 18.91 14.71
C ILE A 116 15.48 20.07 14.21
N SER A 117 15.88 21.00 15.10
CA SER A 117 16.70 22.18 14.72
C SER A 117 18.06 21.81 14.12
N ASN A 118 18.62 20.65 14.46
CA ASN A 118 19.90 20.21 13.88
C ASN A 118 19.82 19.91 12.37
N TYR A 119 18.59 19.71 11.84
CA TYR A 119 18.36 19.39 10.43
C TYR A 119 17.75 20.53 9.61
N TYR A 120 17.70 21.78 10.13
CA TYR A 120 17.16 22.90 9.35
C TYR A 120 17.90 23.13 8.03
N ASN A 121 19.20 22.85 7.97
CA ASN A 121 19.95 22.88 6.72
C ASN A 121 19.69 21.68 5.80
N SER A 122 18.92 20.71 6.26
CA SER A 122 18.55 19.49 5.53
C SER A 122 17.03 19.41 5.31
N GLY A 123 16.37 20.53 5.20
CA GLY A 123 14.95 20.64 4.85
C GLY A 123 13.97 20.48 6.01
N ALA A 124 14.44 20.23 7.25
CA ALA A 124 13.55 20.25 8.40
C ALA A 124 13.00 21.67 8.68
N THR A 125 11.82 21.75 9.24
CA THR A 125 11.12 23.01 9.55
C THR A 125 10.54 22.97 10.96
N SER A 126 10.29 24.12 11.54
CA SER A 126 9.84 24.24 12.94
C SER A 126 8.47 23.60 13.19
N ASP A 127 7.63 23.47 12.19
CA ASP A 127 6.32 22.81 12.28
C ASP A 127 6.41 21.27 12.36
N MET A 128 7.60 20.69 12.20
CA MET A 128 7.90 19.29 12.47
C MET A 128 8.08 18.99 13.98
N ILE A 129 8.25 20.04 14.80
CA ILE A 129 8.45 19.88 16.24
C ILE A 129 7.17 19.38 16.91
N GLY A 130 7.29 18.30 17.67
CA GLY A 130 6.19 17.71 18.42
C GLY A 130 5.29 16.76 17.63
N ILE A 131 5.50 16.60 16.31
CA ILE A 131 4.76 15.63 15.51
C ILE A 131 5.06 14.21 16.01
N THR A 132 4.03 13.47 16.38
CA THR A 132 4.17 12.07 16.81
C THR A 132 4.31 11.11 15.63
N GLY A 133 4.79 9.89 15.89
CA GLY A 133 4.82 8.86 14.86
C GLY A 133 3.42 8.50 14.33
N THR A 134 2.41 8.54 15.19
CA THR A 134 1.01 8.33 14.78
C THR A 134 0.50 9.47 13.89
N ASP A 135 0.82 10.74 14.22
CA ASP A 135 0.49 11.88 13.35
C ASP A 135 1.13 11.75 11.98
N PHE A 136 2.40 11.32 11.94
CA PHE A 136 3.12 11.05 10.69
C PHE A 136 2.45 9.96 9.86
N LEU A 137 2.15 8.80 10.45
CA LEU A 137 1.52 7.68 9.74
C LEU A 137 0.15 8.09 9.17
N ASN A 138 -0.65 8.84 9.93
CA ASN A 138 -1.96 9.32 9.51
C ASN A 138 -1.88 10.55 8.59
N ASN A 139 -0.69 11.15 8.44
CA ASN A 139 -0.51 12.46 7.80
C ASN A 139 -1.51 13.51 8.29
N SER A 140 -1.69 13.61 9.60
CA SER A 140 -2.64 14.54 10.23
C SER A 140 -2.38 16.01 9.86
N MET A 141 -1.17 16.32 9.39
CA MET A 141 -0.75 17.65 8.93
C MET A 141 -1.11 17.93 7.47
N ASN A 142 -1.59 16.92 6.73
CA ASN A 142 -1.84 16.98 5.29
C ASN A 142 -0.63 17.50 4.46
N TRP A 143 0.58 17.01 4.77
CA TRP A 143 1.81 17.37 4.06
C TRP A 143 1.98 16.56 2.75
N GLY A 144 2.81 17.09 1.83
CA GLY A 144 3.29 16.37 0.65
C GLY A 144 4.28 15.25 1.02
N SER A 145 4.45 14.30 0.13
CA SER A 145 5.35 13.14 0.32
C SER A 145 6.81 13.57 0.52
N ASP A 146 7.24 14.64 -0.11
CA ASP A 146 8.56 15.24 0.02
C ASP A 146 8.84 15.73 1.46
N LYS A 147 7.91 16.49 2.04
CA LYS A 147 8.01 16.97 3.41
C LYS A 147 7.91 15.84 4.43
N LEU A 148 7.03 14.86 4.18
CA LEU A 148 6.93 13.65 5.00
C LEU A 148 8.24 12.84 4.95
N ALA A 149 8.93 12.78 3.79
CA ALA A 149 10.22 12.09 3.68
C ALA A 149 11.29 12.74 4.56
N ILE A 150 11.32 14.07 4.65
CA ILE A 150 12.21 14.78 5.58
C ILE A 150 11.81 14.49 7.03
N MET A 151 10.52 14.51 7.35
CA MET A 151 10.05 14.21 8.71
C MET A 151 10.48 12.81 9.16
N PHE A 152 10.33 11.79 8.30
CA PHE A 152 10.78 10.44 8.59
C PHE A 152 12.30 10.36 8.75
N MET A 153 13.06 10.93 7.80
CA MET A 153 14.52 11.00 7.87
C MET A 153 15.00 11.58 9.21
N VAL A 154 14.40 12.70 9.63
CA VAL A 154 14.84 13.43 10.82
C VAL A 154 14.40 12.72 12.10
N ALA A 155 13.14 12.30 12.19
CA ALA A 155 12.58 11.77 13.41
C ALA A 155 12.92 10.29 13.66
N TYR A 156 13.07 9.50 12.60
CA TYR A 156 13.29 8.06 12.67
C TYR A 156 14.71 7.64 12.28
N GLU A 157 15.16 7.96 11.04
CA GLU A 157 16.47 7.52 10.51
C GLU A 157 17.65 8.19 11.22
N ARG A 158 17.57 9.49 11.39
CA ARG A 158 18.56 10.31 12.10
C ARG A 158 19.99 10.17 11.55
N PRO A 159 20.18 10.38 10.24
CA PRO A 159 21.50 10.34 9.63
C PRO A 159 22.38 11.52 10.13
N SER A 160 23.58 11.65 9.58
CA SER A 160 24.44 12.80 9.84
C SER A 160 23.71 14.13 9.69
N TYR A 161 24.03 15.13 10.51
CA TYR A 161 23.48 16.50 10.39
C TYR A 161 24.03 17.25 9.17
N ASP A 162 25.09 16.74 8.51
CA ASP A 162 25.66 17.34 7.31
C ASP A 162 24.72 17.12 6.10
N PRO A 163 24.17 18.21 5.49
CA PRO A 163 23.27 18.09 4.35
C PRO A 163 23.92 17.50 3.10
N ASN A 164 25.26 17.46 3.02
CA ASN A 164 25.96 16.83 1.91
C ASN A 164 26.07 15.29 2.08
N VAL A 165 25.82 14.77 3.26
CA VAL A 165 25.98 13.35 3.61
C VAL A 165 24.66 12.65 3.83
N ASN A 166 23.65 13.35 4.36
CA ASN A 166 22.36 12.73 4.73
C ASN A 166 21.41 12.49 3.55
N HIS A 167 21.78 12.92 2.36
CA HIS A 167 21.03 12.70 1.10
C HIS A 167 19.56 13.17 1.13
N TYR A 168 19.22 14.21 1.91
CA TYR A 168 17.84 14.65 2.11
C TYR A 168 17.12 14.99 0.80
N GLN A 169 17.81 15.65 -0.16
CA GLN A 169 17.23 15.99 -1.46
C GLN A 169 16.87 14.74 -2.28
N GLN A 170 17.70 13.70 -2.19
CA GLN A 170 17.43 12.42 -2.86
C GLN A 170 16.21 11.75 -2.26
N ARG A 171 16.04 11.77 -0.93
CA ARG A 171 14.87 11.19 -0.23
C ARG A 171 13.59 11.89 -0.64
N MET A 172 13.59 13.22 -0.72
CA MET A 172 12.47 14.03 -1.22
C MET A 172 12.12 13.67 -2.68
N THR A 173 13.14 13.62 -3.55
CA THR A 173 12.96 13.31 -4.97
C THR A 173 12.41 11.89 -5.16
N ASN A 174 12.96 10.92 -4.42
CA ASN A 174 12.45 9.55 -4.42
C ASN A 174 11.00 9.48 -3.95
N ALA A 175 10.64 10.20 -2.87
CA ALA A 175 9.27 10.21 -2.36
C ALA A 175 8.28 10.76 -3.39
N LEU A 176 8.61 11.87 -4.07
CA LEU A 176 7.77 12.40 -5.16
C LEU A 176 7.65 11.42 -6.34
N ALA A 177 8.74 10.73 -6.70
CA ALA A 177 8.69 9.70 -7.75
C ALA A 177 7.80 8.52 -7.34
N TRP A 178 7.90 8.08 -6.09
CA TRP A 178 7.01 7.03 -5.57
C TRP A 178 5.56 7.48 -5.44
N GLU A 179 5.28 8.75 -5.10
CA GLU A 179 3.90 9.27 -5.12
C GLU A 179 3.30 9.20 -6.53
N GLN A 180 4.08 9.57 -7.57
CA GLN A 180 3.66 9.42 -8.97
C GLN A 180 3.47 7.95 -9.35
N TYR A 181 4.39 7.07 -8.96
CA TYR A 181 4.27 5.62 -9.18
C TYR A 181 3.00 5.09 -8.51
N ILE A 182 2.78 5.35 -7.23
CA ILE A 182 1.58 4.93 -6.49
C ILE A 182 0.31 5.46 -7.16
N SER A 183 0.31 6.70 -7.62
CA SER A 183 -0.83 7.27 -8.35
C SER A 183 -1.09 6.55 -9.69
N SER A 184 -0.03 6.05 -10.34
CA SER A 184 -0.16 5.25 -11.56
C SER A 184 -0.67 3.83 -11.31
N LEU A 185 -0.45 3.30 -10.08
CA LEU A 185 -0.96 1.99 -9.65
C LEU A 185 -2.45 1.99 -9.29
N SER A 186 -3.04 3.14 -9.12
CA SER A 186 -4.45 3.32 -8.77
C SER A 186 -5.35 3.00 -9.97
N THR A 187 -5.43 1.73 -10.36
CA THR A 187 -6.21 1.27 -11.51
C THR A 187 -7.45 0.48 -11.12
N PHE A 188 -8.01 0.70 -9.93
CA PHE A 188 -9.37 0.25 -9.72
C PHE A 188 -10.28 1.08 -10.64
N THR A 189 -10.78 0.45 -11.70
CA THR A 189 -11.76 1.06 -12.59
C THR A 189 -13.14 0.58 -12.15
N PRO A 190 -14.01 1.48 -11.66
CA PRO A 190 -15.37 1.12 -11.31
C PRO A 190 -16.10 0.49 -12.48
N ARG A 191 -16.83 -0.59 -12.23
CA ARG A 191 -17.73 -1.19 -13.21
C ARG A 191 -19.14 -0.63 -13.03
N LEU A 192 -19.53 0.27 -13.92
CA LEU A 192 -20.81 0.97 -13.86
C LEU A 192 -21.82 0.48 -14.93
N ASP A 193 -21.42 -0.48 -15.76
CA ASP A 193 -22.26 -1.13 -16.77
C ASP A 193 -21.87 -2.60 -16.97
N ASP A 194 -22.61 -3.32 -17.84
CA ASP A 194 -22.38 -4.73 -18.11
C ASP A 194 -21.40 -5.00 -19.28
N THR A 195 -20.72 -3.98 -19.75
CA THR A 195 -19.75 -4.10 -20.87
C THR A 195 -18.64 -5.09 -20.53
N GLY A 196 -18.40 -6.04 -21.44
CA GLY A 196 -17.32 -7.03 -21.30
C GLY A 196 -17.62 -8.21 -20.40
N ILE A 197 -18.76 -8.27 -19.67
CA ILE A 197 -19.09 -9.40 -18.79
C ILE A 197 -19.40 -10.68 -19.60
N ARG A 198 -20.19 -10.52 -20.69
CA ARG A 198 -20.69 -11.67 -21.46
C ARG A 198 -19.58 -12.40 -22.20
N GLY A 199 -19.41 -13.68 -21.87
CA GLY A 199 -18.37 -14.53 -22.46
C GLY A 199 -16.97 -14.38 -21.85
N ASP A 200 -16.78 -13.46 -20.91
CA ASP A 200 -15.54 -13.30 -20.19
C ASP A 200 -15.31 -14.48 -19.23
N PHE A 201 -14.11 -15.03 -19.23
CA PHE A 201 -13.78 -16.27 -18.49
C PHE A 201 -13.89 -16.11 -16.97
N HIS A 202 -13.72 -14.89 -16.42
CA HIS A 202 -13.89 -14.64 -14.99
C HIS A 202 -15.32 -14.92 -14.52
N TYR A 203 -16.31 -14.67 -15.36
CA TYR A 203 -17.73 -14.86 -15.05
C TYR A 203 -18.30 -16.17 -15.60
N TYR A 204 -17.58 -16.85 -16.52
CA TYR A 204 -18.04 -18.03 -17.22
C TYR A 204 -17.10 -19.20 -17.01
N SER A 205 -16.25 -19.57 -17.99
CA SER A 205 -15.55 -20.85 -18.04
C SER A 205 -14.67 -21.15 -16.81
N GLU A 206 -14.13 -20.14 -16.18
CA GLU A 206 -13.23 -20.28 -15.03
C GLU A 206 -13.93 -20.02 -13.67
N ASN A 207 -15.22 -19.67 -13.70
CA ASN A 207 -15.99 -19.34 -12.51
C ASN A 207 -16.61 -20.61 -11.89
N PRO A 208 -16.38 -20.92 -10.62
CA PRO A 208 -16.87 -22.13 -9.98
C PRO A 208 -18.41 -22.20 -9.90
N PHE A 209 -19.09 -21.06 -9.82
CA PHE A 209 -20.55 -21.00 -9.83
C PHE A 209 -21.10 -21.36 -11.21
N TYR A 210 -20.48 -20.84 -12.28
CA TYR A 210 -20.87 -21.19 -13.64
C TYR A 210 -20.66 -22.68 -13.91
N GLN A 211 -19.49 -23.21 -13.54
CA GLN A 211 -19.17 -24.65 -13.68
C GLN A 211 -20.13 -25.56 -12.91
N SER A 212 -20.69 -25.08 -11.81
CA SER A 212 -21.66 -25.80 -10.98
C SER A 212 -23.13 -25.62 -11.41
N GLY A 213 -23.39 -24.91 -12.53
CA GLY A 213 -24.73 -24.67 -13.02
C GLY A 213 -25.42 -23.44 -12.40
N TYR A 214 -24.73 -22.65 -11.61
CA TYR A 214 -25.22 -21.42 -10.98
C TYR A 214 -24.59 -20.18 -11.61
N GLY A 215 -24.44 -20.15 -12.94
CA GLY A 215 -23.84 -19.05 -13.70
C GLY A 215 -24.68 -17.78 -13.70
N MET A 216 -24.21 -16.79 -14.50
CA MET A 216 -24.89 -15.53 -14.69
C MET A 216 -26.28 -15.69 -15.32
N PRO A 217 -27.32 -14.92 -14.92
CA PRO A 217 -27.32 -13.91 -13.85
C PRO A 217 -27.38 -14.54 -12.45
N ASN A 218 -26.47 -14.16 -11.56
CA ASN A 218 -26.39 -14.65 -10.19
C ASN A 218 -25.43 -13.75 -9.38
N CYS A 219 -25.83 -13.34 -8.17
CA CYS A 219 -25.03 -12.46 -7.33
C CYS A 219 -23.67 -13.05 -6.94
N THR A 220 -23.62 -14.32 -6.58
CA THR A 220 -22.37 -15.01 -6.19
C THR A 220 -21.45 -15.27 -7.37
N CYS A 221 -22.01 -15.66 -8.53
CA CYS A 221 -21.24 -15.80 -9.77
C CYS A 221 -20.64 -14.45 -10.20
N TYR A 222 -21.44 -13.39 -10.17
CA TYR A 222 -21.01 -12.04 -10.50
C TYR A 222 -19.90 -11.55 -9.56
N ALA A 223 -20.17 -11.57 -8.25
CA ALA A 223 -19.24 -11.04 -7.27
C ALA A 223 -17.89 -11.77 -7.28
N TRP A 224 -17.91 -13.09 -7.47
CA TRP A 224 -16.70 -13.91 -7.59
C TRP A 224 -15.89 -13.53 -8.86
N GLY A 225 -16.57 -13.36 -10.00
CA GLY A 225 -15.95 -12.96 -11.25
C GLY A 225 -15.36 -11.56 -11.19
N ARG A 226 -16.14 -10.59 -10.69
CA ARG A 226 -15.68 -9.21 -10.57
C ARG A 226 -14.52 -9.05 -9.58
N PHE A 227 -14.57 -9.76 -8.47
CA PHE A 227 -13.48 -9.78 -7.49
C PHE A 227 -12.16 -10.26 -8.12
N TRP A 228 -12.22 -11.31 -8.94
CA TRP A 228 -11.05 -11.80 -9.66
C TRP A 228 -10.62 -10.85 -10.77
N GLU A 229 -11.52 -10.35 -11.61
CA GLU A 229 -11.23 -9.39 -12.67
C GLU A 229 -10.50 -8.13 -12.16
N ILE A 230 -10.83 -7.66 -10.96
CA ILE A 230 -10.10 -6.54 -10.31
C ILE A 230 -8.62 -6.89 -10.13
N GLY A 231 -8.29 -8.12 -9.79
CA GLY A 231 -6.91 -8.60 -9.66
C GLY A 231 -6.26 -9.03 -10.98
N ASP A 232 -7.04 -9.18 -12.05
CA ASP A 232 -6.57 -9.63 -13.37
C ASP A 232 -7.07 -8.69 -14.49
N PRO A 233 -6.74 -7.40 -14.44
CA PRO A 233 -7.30 -6.40 -15.35
C PRO A 233 -6.90 -6.62 -16.82
N ASN A 234 -5.87 -7.41 -17.08
CA ASN A 234 -5.41 -7.74 -18.45
C ASN A 234 -5.96 -9.08 -18.97
N GLY A 235 -6.74 -9.80 -18.18
CA GLY A 235 -7.31 -11.07 -18.59
C GLY A 235 -6.27 -12.16 -18.83
N THR A 236 -5.20 -12.20 -18.06
CA THR A 236 -4.09 -13.16 -18.19
C THR A 236 -4.25 -14.40 -17.29
N GLY A 237 -5.25 -14.41 -16.43
CA GLY A 237 -5.50 -15.46 -15.44
C GLY A 237 -4.64 -15.34 -14.19
N GLU A 238 -4.10 -14.17 -13.91
CA GLU A 238 -3.33 -13.90 -12.69
C GLU A 238 -4.18 -14.01 -11.41
N HIS A 239 -3.50 -14.18 -10.28
CA HIS A 239 -4.11 -14.23 -8.94
C HIS A 239 -5.11 -15.38 -8.72
N LYS A 240 -4.84 -16.54 -9.31
CA LYS A 240 -5.51 -17.80 -8.94
C LYS A 240 -4.72 -18.57 -7.86
N PRO A 241 -5.44 -19.30 -7.00
CA PRO A 241 -6.89 -19.42 -6.89
C PRO A 241 -7.54 -18.23 -6.18
N VAL A 242 -8.76 -17.88 -6.57
CA VAL A 242 -9.60 -16.95 -5.82
C VAL A 242 -10.23 -17.70 -4.65
N ASN A 243 -9.89 -17.31 -3.43
CA ASN A 243 -10.30 -17.99 -2.20
C ASN A 243 -11.57 -17.40 -1.56
N LEU A 244 -12.46 -16.84 -2.38
CA LEU A 244 -13.78 -16.42 -1.91
C LEU A 244 -14.64 -17.64 -1.53
N PRO A 245 -15.54 -17.49 -0.54
CA PRO A 245 -16.48 -18.53 -0.18
C PRO A 245 -17.36 -18.96 -1.35
N THR A 246 -17.89 -20.19 -1.29
CA THR A 246 -18.92 -20.71 -2.17
C THR A 246 -20.25 -20.86 -1.43
N GLY A 247 -21.34 -21.11 -2.17
CA GLY A 247 -22.70 -21.21 -1.65
C GLY A 247 -23.45 -19.90 -1.67
N ASP A 248 -24.56 -19.79 -0.97
CA ASP A 248 -25.45 -18.65 -0.93
C ASP A 248 -24.76 -17.38 -0.38
N GLY A 249 -25.18 -16.21 -0.87
CA GLY A 249 -24.56 -14.93 -0.48
C GLY A 249 -24.54 -14.67 1.03
N GLY A 250 -25.60 -15.08 1.74
CA GLY A 250 -25.75 -14.90 3.18
C GLY A 250 -24.75 -15.66 4.04
N VAL A 251 -24.03 -16.63 3.49
CA VAL A 251 -22.99 -17.40 4.23
C VAL A 251 -21.56 -16.94 3.89
N TRP A 252 -21.39 -16.01 2.96
CA TRP A 252 -20.06 -15.60 2.52
C TRP A 252 -19.26 -14.91 3.61
N PHE A 253 -19.84 -13.91 4.28
CA PHE A 253 -19.11 -13.18 5.31
C PHE A 253 -18.65 -14.08 6.47
N PRO A 254 -19.51 -14.87 7.14
CA PRO A 254 -19.05 -15.74 8.22
C PRO A 254 -18.04 -16.79 7.76
N ARG A 255 -18.13 -17.29 6.52
CA ARG A 255 -17.13 -18.22 5.97
C ARG A 255 -15.81 -17.54 5.66
N ALA A 256 -15.81 -16.29 5.17
CA ALA A 256 -14.61 -15.52 4.94
C ALA A 256 -13.87 -15.23 6.25
N VAL A 257 -14.60 -14.82 7.30
CA VAL A 257 -14.05 -14.62 8.65
C VAL A 257 -13.42 -15.92 9.17
N ALA A 258 -14.11 -17.06 9.01
CA ALA A 258 -13.62 -18.34 9.49
C ALA A 258 -12.40 -18.85 8.71
N SER A 259 -12.30 -18.55 7.41
CA SER A 259 -11.17 -18.97 6.57
C SER A 259 -9.93 -18.13 6.76
N GLY A 260 -10.09 -16.81 7.02
CA GLY A 260 -9.00 -15.86 7.15
C GLY A 260 -8.16 -15.63 5.87
N TYR A 261 -8.64 -16.06 4.69
CA TYR A 261 -7.91 -15.85 3.43
C TYR A 261 -7.83 -14.40 3.01
N TYR A 262 -8.90 -13.65 3.24
CA TYR A 262 -8.99 -12.21 2.97
C TYR A 262 -9.35 -11.47 4.24
N GLU A 263 -8.81 -10.28 4.38
CA GLU A 263 -9.21 -9.36 5.44
C GLU A 263 -10.71 -9.04 5.32
N THR A 264 -11.40 -8.96 6.46
CA THR A 264 -12.82 -8.62 6.54
C THR A 264 -13.04 -7.45 7.49
N GLY A 265 -14.11 -6.70 7.32
CA GLY A 265 -14.41 -5.57 8.20
C GLY A 265 -15.81 -5.00 8.03
N GLN A 266 -16.06 -3.87 8.69
CA GLN A 266 -17.34 -3.16 8.68
C GLN A 266 -17.32 -1.86 7.89
N THR A 267 -16.14 -1.41 7.45
CA THR A 267 -15.96 -0.19 6.65
C THR A 267 -15.85 -0.55 5.17
N PRO A 268 -16.56 0.10 4.25
CA PRO A 268 -16.43 -0.18 2.81
C PRO A 268 -15.03 0.18 2.31
N LYS A 269 -14.52 -0.64 1.38
CA LYS A 269 -13.33 -0.34 0.57
C LYS A 269 -13.70 -0.59 -0.90
N LEU A 270 -13.09 0.14 -1.83
CA LEU A 270 -13.27 -0.10 -3.26
C LEU A 270 -12.92 -1.56 -3.62
N GLY A 271 -13.68 -2.17 -4.51
CA GLY A 271 -13.49 -3.57 -4.92
C GLY A 271 -13.86 -4.62 -3.87
N ALA A 272 -14.28 -4.23 -2.67
CA ALA A 272 -14.71 -5.17 -1.64
C ALA A 272 -16.04 -5.84 -1.99
N VAL A 273 -16.21 -7.10 -1.57
CA VAL A 273 -17.51 -7.76 -1.58
C VAL A 273 -18.29 -7.30 -0.36
N ILE A 274 -19.42 -6.61 -0.54
CA ILE A 274 -20.39 -6.40 0.52
C ILE A 274 -21.29 -7.64 0.63
N CYS A 275 -21.50 -8.13 1.84
CA CYS A 275 -22.27 -9.34 2.12
C CYS A 275 -23.51 -9.04 2.95
N PHE A 276 -24.63 -9.67 2.59
CA PHE A 276 -25.92 -9.44 3.23
C PHE A 276 -26.58 -10.74 3.63
N SER A 277 -27.18 -10.75 4.82
CA SER A 277 -28.22 -11.73 5.20
C SER A 277 -29.58 -11.22 4.75
N ASP A 278 -30.48 -12.16 4.39
CA ASP A 278 -31.86 -11.84 4.02
C ASP A 278 -32.77 -11.92 5.26
N ASN A 279 -33.43 -10.83 5.59
CA ASN A 279 -34.34 -10.76 6.75
C ASN A 279 -35.64 -11.55 6.53
N ASN A 280 -35.92 -11.93 5.30
CA ASN A 280 -37.10 -12.75 4.93
C ASN A 280 -36.77 -14.25 4.86
N GLY A 281 -35.56 -14.66 5.28
CA GLY A 281 -35.14 -16.05 5.31
C GLY A 281 -34.69 -16.63 3.97
N GLY A 282 -34.36 -15.76 2.99
CA GLY A 282 -33.79 -16.16 1.71
C GLY A 282 -32.27 -16.40 1.78
N SER A 283 -31.67 -16.58 0.58
CA SER A 283 -30.27 -16.97 0.43
C SER A 283 -29.26 -15.85 0.71
N GLY A 284 -29.70 -14.63 1.05
CA GLY A 284 -28.85 -13.46 1.19
C GLY A 284 -28.39 -12.89 -0.16
N HIS A 285 -27.45 -11.94 -0.12
CA HIS A 285 -26.95 -11.28 -1.32
C HIS A 285 -25.48 -10.89 -1.15
N VAL A 286 -24.78 -10.75 -2.28
CA VAL A 286 -23.44 -10.19 -2.37
C VAL A 286 -23.33 -9.23 -3.56
N ALA A 287 -22.55 -8.17 -3.40
CA ALA A 287 -22.29 -7.18 -4.43
C ALA A 287 -20.85 -6.66 -4.33
N ILE A 288 -20.37 -5.93 -5.32
CA ILE A 288 -19.05 -5.33 -5.30
C ILE A 288 -19.16 -3.81 -5.12
N VAL A 289 -18.38 -3.25 -4.21
CA VAL A 289 -18.28 -1.80 -3.98
C VAL A 289 -17.44 -1.19 -5.11
N GLU A 290 -18.10 -0.39 -5.96
CA GLU A 290 -17.46 0.23 -7.12
C GLU A 290 -17.06 1.68 -6.86
N GLU A 291 -17.84 2.41 -6.06
CA GLU A 291 -17.56 3.81 -5.71
C GLU A 291 -17.90 4.08 -4.24
N ILE A 292 -17.23 5.04 -3.65
CA ILE A 292 -17.47 5.54 -2.30
C ILE A 292 -17.49 7.06 -2.35
N ASP A 293 -18.61 7.68 -2.01
CA ASP A 293 -18.70 9.13 -1.80
C ASP A 293 -18.17 9.45 -0.39
N GLU A 294 -16.99 10.00 -0.33
CA GLU A 294 -16.30 10.32 0.94
C GLU A 294 -17.05 11.40 1.75
N THR A 295 -17.91 12.19 1.13
CA THR A 295 -18.67 13.26 1.81
C THR A 295 -19.88 12.70 2.53
N THR A 296 -20.60 11.77 1.89
CA THR A 296 -21.86 11.21 2.40
C THR A 296 -21.69 9.81 2.97
N GLY A 297 -20.59 9.14 2.66
CA GLY A 297 -20.36 7.72 2.93
C GLY A 297 -21.22 6.80 2.07
N GLN A 298 -21.98 7.31 1.08
CA GLN A 298 -22.74 6.47 0.15
C GLN A 298 -21.79 5.61 -0.66
N ILE A 299 -22.17 4.35 -0.85
CA ILE A 299 -21.48 3.43 -1.76
C ILE A 299 -22.34 3.12 -2.98
N THR A 300 -21.69 3.04 -4.14
CA THR A 300 -22.27 2.47 -5.36
C THR A 300 -21.79 1.03 -5.48
N CYS A 301 -22.71 0.07 -5.57
CA CYS A 301 -22.35 -1.33 -5.73
C CYS A 301 -22.87 -1.88 -7.06
N SER A 302 -22.03 -2.68 -7.73
CA SER A 302 -22.42 -3.46 -8.89
C SER A 302 -22.96 -4.82 -8.46
N ASN A 303 -24.01 -5.29 -9.13
CA ASN A 303 -24.81 -6.42 -8.73
C ASN A 303 -25.26 -7.27 -9.91
N SER A 304 -25.61 -8.55 -9.64
CA SER A 304 -26.44 -9.39 -10.47
C SER A 304 -27.46 -10.14 -9.58
N ALA A 305 -28.64 -10.44 -10.10
CA ALA A 305 -29.69 -11.12 -9.33
C ALA A 305 -29.98 -12.48 -9.93
N TYR A 306 -30.03 -13.54 -9.08
CA TYR A 306 -30.21 -14.92 -9.49
C TYR A 306 -31.49 -15.11 -10.35
N GLN A 307 -31.30 -15.67 -11.54
CA GLN A 307 -32.34 -15.93 -12.53
C GLN A 307 -33.22 -14.71 -12.88
N SER A 308 -32.70 -13.49 -12.67
CA SER A 308 -33.43 -12.23 -12.89
C SER A 308 -32.56 -11.22 -13.61
N THR A 309 -32.12 -10.15 -12.96
CA THR A 309 -31.38 -9.05 -13.59
C THR A 309 -29.93 -9.41 -13.79
N PHE A 310 -29.44 -9.28 -15.02
CA PHE A 310 -28.06 -9.62 -15.38
C PHE A 310 -27.04 -8.71 -14.71
N PHE A 311 -27.29 -7.39 -14.71
CA PHE A 311 -26.46 -6.37 -14.08
C PHE A 311 -27.31 -5.20 -13.63
N PHE A 312 -27.01 -4.62 -12.46
CA PHE A 312 -27.61 -3.37 -11.99
C PHE A 312 -26.70 -2.71 -10.93
N LEU A 313 -26.90 -1.42 -10.74
CA LEU A 313 -26.24 -0.66 -9.66
C LEU A 313 -27.21 -0.46 -8.50
N SER A 314 -26.69 -0.54 -7.29
CA SER A 314 -27.37 -0.10 -6.07
C SER A 314 -26.56 1.00 -5.39
N HIS A 315 -27.28 2.02 -4.87
CA HIS A 315 -26.69 3.12 -4.11
C HIS A 315 -27.15 2.97 -2.66
N ILE A 316 -26.19 2.78 -1.74
CA ILE A 316 -26.50 2.48 -0.35
C ILE A 316 -25.88 3.57 0.52
N THR A 317 -26.73 4.36 1.15
CA THR A 317 -26.32 5.39 2.12
C THR A 317 -26.31 4.78 3.52
N PRO A 318 -25.23 4.90 4.28
CA PRO A 318 -25.15 4.30 5.62
C PRO A 318 -26.13 4.98 6.58
N THR A 319 -26.76 4.15 7.43
CA THR A 319 -27.57 4.62 8.55
C THR A 319 -26.95 4.07 9.83
N ASN A 320 -26.56 4.95 10.77
CA ASN A 320 -25.84 4.57 11.98
C ASN A 320 -24.58 3.71 11.71
N ASN A 321 -23.81 4.09 10.70
CA ASN A 321 -22.61 3.38 10.20
C ASN A 321 -22.89 1.95 9.69
N ARG A 322 -24.13 1.64 9.30
CA ARG A 322 -24.51 0.36 8.71
C ARG A 322 -24.96 0.56 7.26
N TYR A 323 -24.64 -0.39 6.42
CA TYR A 323 -24.95 -0.43 5.00
C TYR A 323 -26.10 -1.40 4.68
N ASP A 324 -27.15 -1.42 5.51
CA ASP A 324 -28.35 -2.21 5.26
C ASP A 324 -29.06 -1.73 3.99
N TRP A 325 -29.60 -2.66 3.22
CA TRP A 325 -30.20 -2.36 1.92
C TRP A 325 -31.52 -3.11 1.70
N SER A 326 -32.63 -2.38 1.54
CA SER A 326 -33.97 -2.98 1.39
C SER A 326 -34.28 -3.91 2.58
N HIS A 327 -34.54 -5.19 2.32
CA HIS A 327 -34.77 -6.23 3.32
C HIS A 327 -33.49 -7.00 3.72
N TYR A 328 -32.34 -6.52 3.29
CA TYR A 328 -31.03 -7.13 3.59
C TYR A 328 -30.34 -6.42 4.75
N THR A 329 -29.78 -7.20 5.65
CA THR A 329 -28.89 -6.71 6.71
C THR A 329 -27.44 -6.90 6.29
N CYS A 330 -26.65 -5.82 6.28
CA CYS A 330 -25.22 -5.90 6.01
C CYS A 330 -24.50 -6.68 7.10
N GLN A 331 -23.78 -7.73 6.71
CA GLN A 331 -22.93 -8.52 7.58
C GLN A 331 -21.50 -7.95 7.67
N GLY A 332 -21.05 -7.26 6.62
CA GLY A 332 -19.72 -6.68 6.49
C GLY A 332 -19.15 -6.85 5.09
N PHE A 333 -17.85 -6.59 4.98
CA PHE A 333 -17.11 -6.55 3.72
C PHE A 333 -15.97 -7.56 3.72
N ILE A 334 -15.75 -8.23 2.58
CA ILE A 334 -14.56 -9.05 2.30
C ILE A 334 -13.68 -8.20 1.39
N TYR A 335 -12.48 -7.83 1.85
CA TYR A 335 -11.63 -6.89 1.13
C TYR A 335 -10.86 -7.57 0.01
N ASN A 336 -10.82 -6.88 -1.14
CA ASN A 336 -10.04 -7.31 -2.28
C ASN A 336 -8.62 -6.75 -2.17
N PRO A 337 -7.59 -7.60 -1.99
CA PRO A 337 -6.22 -7.12 -1.84
C PRO A 337 -5.65 -6.54 -3.15
N TYR A 338 -6.35 -6.76 -4.28
CA TYR A 338 -5.91 -6.32 -5.60
C TYR A 338 -6.62 -5.06 -6.10
N ALA A 339 -7.62 -4.55 -5.40
CA ALA A 339 -8.32 -3.33 -5.79
C ALA A 339 -7.39 -2.09 -5.87
N PHE A 340 -6.19 -2.21 -5.34
CA PHE A 340 -5.13 -1.21 -5.35
C PHE A 340 -3.82 -1.75 -5.94
N SER A 341 -3.83 -2.94 -6.56
CA SER A 341 -2.63 -3.51 -7.17
C SER A 341 -2.33 -2.84 -8.50
N PRO A 342 -1.05 -2.69 -8.87
CA PRO A 342 -0.67 -2.11 -10.15
C PRO A 342 -1.16 -2.97 -11.30
N SER A 343 -1.48 -2.31 -12.40
CA SER A 343 -1.51 -2.98 -13.71
C SER A 343 -0.14 -3.61 -13.98
N PRO A 344 -0.06 -4.82 -14.56
CA PRO A 344 1.21 -5.51 -14.83
C PRO A 344 2.16 -4.79 -15.80
N THR A 345 1.77 -3.66 -16.34
CA THR A 345 2.64 -2.80 -17.15
C THR A 345 2.69 -1.39 -16.53
N PRO A 346 3.62 -1.13 -15.59
CA PRO A 346 3.82 0.22 -15.10
C PRO A 346 4.28 1.13 -16.24
N PRO A 347 3.82 2.38 -16.32
CA PRO A 347 4.50 3.36 -17.15
C PRO A 347 5.94 3.48 -16.64
N THR A 348 6.89 3.52 -17.57
CA THR A 348 8.31 3.77 -17.22
C THR A 348 8.39 4.99 -16.32
N PRO A 349 8.99 4.91 -15.13
CA PRO A 349 9.12 6.06 -14.25
C PRO A 349 9.71 7.24 -15.03
N PRO A 350 9.21 8.45 -14.85
CA PRO A 350 9.80 9.60 -15.51
C PRO A 350 11.30 9.64 -15.14
N THR A 351 12.14 9.70 -16.17
CA THR A 351 13.58 9.86 -15.97
C THR A 351 13.79 11.02 -14.99
N PRO A 352 14.52 10.82 -13.89
CA PRO A 352 14.75 11.89 -12.93
C PRO A 352 15.16 13.14 -13.70
N PRO A 353 14.62 14.33 -13.37
CA PRO A 353 15.00 15.54 -14.06
C PRO A 353 16.52 15.65 -14.04
N THR A 354 17.14 15.68 -15.20
CA THR A 354 18.57 15.96 -15.33
C THR A 354 18.78 17.35 -14.77
N TYR A 355 19.18 17.43 -13.53
CA TYR A 355 19.64 18.67 -12.95
C TYR A 355 20.85 19.14 -13.78
N HIS A 356 20.62 20.06 -14.70
CA HIS A 356 21.70 20.81 -15.29
C HIS A 356 22.39 21.55 -14.13
N ASN A 357 23.49 20.97 -13.71
CA ASN A 357 24.36 21.54 -12.68
C ASN A 357 24.93 22.86 -13.22
N SER A 358 24.14 23.94 -13.07
CA SER A 358 24.59 25.32 -13.40
C SER A 358 25.53 25.89 -12.32
N ASN A 359 26.17 24.99 -11.56
CA ASN A 359 27.14 25.40 -10.57
C ASN A 359 28.44 25.84 -11.28
N LYS A 360 28.52 27.16 -11.57
CA LYS A 360 29.75 27.85 -12.00
C LYS A 360 30.94 27.55 -11.06
N TRP A 361 30.71 27.13 -9.85
CA TRP A 361 31.71 26.78 -8.82
C TRP A 361 32.43 25.45 -9.08
N ALA A 362 31.78 24.42 -9.62
CA ALA A 362 32.42 23.13 -9.93
C ALA A 362 33.46 23.28 -11.07
N LYS A 363 33.20 24.13 -12.05
CA LYS A 363 34.17 24.44 -13.15
C LYS A 363 35.41 25.19 -12.68
N ALA A 364 35.31 25.98 -11.60
CA ALA A 364 36.43 26.71 -11.04
C ALA A 364 37.37 25.78 -10.23
N LEU A 365 36.82 24.77 -9.55
CA LEU A 365 37.61 23.83 -8.76
C LEU A 365 38.43 22.86 -9.66
N PHE A 366 37.83 22.38 -10.73
CA PHE A 366 38.54 21.52 -11.70
C PHE A 366 39.67 22.24 -12.43
N LYS A 367 39.50 23.55 -12.71
CA LYS A 367 40.57 24.38 -13.33
C LYS A 367 41.76 24.62 -12.40
N LYS A 368 41.55 24.66 -11.09
CA LYS A 368 42.62 24.80 -10.08
C LYS A 368 43.43 23.52 -9.85
N ILE A 369 42.79 22.37 -9.97
CA ILE A 369 43.45 21.07 -9.79
C ILE A 369 44.34 20.71 -11.00
N VAL A 370 43.91 21.06 -12.22
CA VAL A 370 44.68 20.72 -13.44
C VAL A 370 45.92 21.65 -13.60
N ILE A 371 45.95 22.84 -12.96
CA ILE A 371 47.12 23.76 -13.01
C ILE A 371 48.21 23.35 -12.03
N ASN A 372 47.88 22.63 -10.94
CA ASN A 372 48.85 22.17 -9.95
C ASN A 372 49.53 20.82 -10.27
N ILE A 373 49.22 20.19 -11.41
CA ILE A 373 49.85 18.90 -11.85
C ILE A 373 50.86 19.17 -12.99
N LYS A 374 51.04 20.41 -13.43
CA LYS A 374 51.95 20.81 -14.53
C LYS A 374 53.07 21.76 -14.11
N ASN A 375 53.45 21.83 -12.83
CA ASN A 375 54.67 22.48 -12.39
C ASN A 375 55.44 21.54 -11.48
#